data_1945327fdaa0e05bd5566a03979dd58a
#
_entry.id   1945327fdaa0e05bd5566a03979dd58a
#
_cell.length_a   1.000
_cell.length_b   1.000
_cell.length_c   1.000
_cell.angle_alpha   90.00
_cell.angle_beta   90.00
_cell.angle_gamma   90.00
#
_symmetry.space_group_name_H-M   'P 1'
#
loop_
_entity.id
_entity.type
_entity.pdbx_description
1 polymer ?
#
loop_
_entity_poly.entity_id
_entity_poly.type
_entity_poly.pdbx_seq_one_letter_code
_entity_poly.pdbx_strand_id
1 'polypeptide(L)'
;MIRFANRLGGARFLIAACVVLLATACDFHYRAAADPAADEVVVRAIPNAMAAYDHPVRLSAQELASILQEVRVQFTSNWLQRLITGPLEAVPLFDEAALARVAPPLAETLGHAGAHDRIVFYVAQRRANNRRDVTSGTLFVKGRSLTIALANHQNRVDVVPGLMAYDRQAPEVAVAPQRFSLVFDRNEFVIEPEPEAIDKLLDAAPPTLMVDYAQFLEYKSRSASR
;
A
#
# COMPACT_ATOMS: atom_id res chain seq x y z
N MET A 1 62.88 -4.64 50.76
CA MET A 1 62.76 -4.98 49.33
C MET A 1 61.34 -5.45 49.04
N ILE A 2 60.47 -4.57 48.59
CA ILE A 2 59.06 -4.89 48.28
C ILE A 2 58.88 -4.74 46.80
N ARG A 3 58.52 -5.84 46.11
CA ARG A 3 58.26 -5.88 44.65
C ARG A 3 56.86 -5.39 44.37
N PHE A 4 56.73 -4.27 43.75
CA PHE A 4 55.51 -3.84 43.04
C PHE A 4 55.55 -4.43 41.64
N ALA A 5 54.69 -5.37 41.33
CA ALA A 5 54.54 -5.96 40.02
C ALA A 5 53.13 -5.78 39.51
N ASN A 6 52.99 -5.07 38.42
CA ASN A 6 52.00 -5.16 37.34
C ASN A 6 50.51 -5.33 37.68
N ARG A 7 49.80 -4.22 37.75
CA ARG A 7 48.33 -4.16 37.62
C ARG A 7 47.87 -3.31 36.42
N LEU A 8 48.67 -3.12 35.41
CA LEU A 8 48.35 -2.25 34.25
C LEU A 8 47.92 -3.03 32.96
N GLY A 9 47.87 -4.38 33.01
CA GLY A 9 47.48 -5.17 31.83
C GLY A 9 45.98 -5.32 31.60
N GLY A 10 45.18 -5.30 32.66
CA GLY A 10 43.71 -5.59 32.55
C GLY A 10 42.85 -4.44 31.99
N ALA A 11 43.27 -3.21 32.26
CA ALA A 11 42.47 -2.05 31.81
C ALA A 11 42.54 -1.77 30.28
N ARG A 12 43.65 -2.13 29.65
CA ARG A 12 43.84 -1.98 28.21
C ARG A 12 43.03 -2.97 27.38
N PHE A 13 42.83 -4.17 27.88
CA PHE A 13 41.98 -5.19 27.20
C PHE A 13 40.49 -4.88 27.29
N LEU A 14 40.02 -4.31 28.40
CA LEU A 14 38.61 -3.91 28.55
C LEU A 14 38.24 -2.73 27.66
N ILE A 15 39.11 -1.76 27.45
CA ILE A 15 38.87 -0.61 26.55
C ILE A 15 38.84 -1.05 25.09
N ALA A 16 39.69 -1.97 24.67
CA ALA A 16 39.70 -2.50 23.32
C ALA A 16 38.42 -3.33 23.02
N ALA A 17 37.92 -4.10 23.98
CA ALA A 17 36.67 -4.86 23.84
C ALA A 17 35.44 -3.96 23.73
N CYS A 18 35.37 -2.84 24.47
CA CYS A 18 34.27 -1.88 24.38
C CYS A 18 34.23 -1.12 23.04
N VAL A 19 35.40 -0.80 22.45
CA VAL A 19 35.47 -0.11 21.16
C VAL A 19 34.99 -1.01 20.03
N VAL A 20 35.28 -2.32 20.07
CA VAL A 20 34.82 -3.30 19.07
C VAL A 20 33.31 -3.54 19.19
N LEU A 21 32.73 -3.56 20.42
CA LEU A 21 31.28 -3.69 20.62
C LEU A 21 30.47 -2.47 20.19
N LEU A 22 31.05 -1.27 20.25
CA LEU A 22 30.40 -0.04 19.77
C LEU A 22 30.44 0.09 18.22
N ALA A 23 31.38 -0.56 17.56
CA ALA A 23 31.46 -0.54 16.08
C ALA A 23 30.42 -1.45 15.41
N THR A 24 29.85 -2.43 16.12
CA THR A 24 28.81 -3.33 15.57
C THR A 24 27.38 -2.84 15.80
N ALA A 25 27.17 -1.75 16.57
CA ALA A 25 25.84 -1.24 16.90
C ALA A 25 25.36 -0.14 15.94
N CYS A 26 26.13 0.25 14.92
CA CYS A 26 25.79 1.27 13.95
C CYS A 26 25.80 0.73 12.50
N ASP A 27 25.21 -0.46 12.30
CA ASP A 27 24.65 -0.75 10.97
C ASP A 27 23.34 0.01 10.83
N PHE A 28 23.43 1.33 10.86
CA PHE A 28 22.45 2.18 10.19
C PHE A 28 22.62 1.83 8.71
N HIS A 29 21.79 0.91 8.24
CA HIS A 29 21.59 0.73 6.81
C HIS A 29 21.08 2.07 6.31
N TYR A 30 21.98 2.93 5.88
CA TYR A 30 21.70 4.05 5.00
C TYR A 30 21.22 3.43 3.69
N ARG A 31 19.95 3.05 3.70
CA ARG A 31 19.25 2.66 2.48
C ARG A 31 19.36 3.89 1.60
N ALA A 32 20.20 3.81 0.56
CA ALA A 32 20.35 4.89 -0.41
C ALA A 32 18.96 5.46 -0.67
N ALA A 33 18.78 6.75 -0.46
CA ALA A 33 17.50 7.39 -0.67
C ALA A 33 17.05 7.02 -2.08
N ALA A 34 15.95 6.26 -2.18
CA ALA A 34 15.44 5.83 -3.48
C ALA A 34 15.30 7.09 -4.33
N ASP A 35 15.77 7.05 -5.57
CA ASP A 35 15.65 8.19 -6.47
C ASP A 35 14.17 8.63 -6.50
N PRO A 36 13.83 9.83 -5.99
CA PRO A 36 12.44 10.26 -5.90
C PRO A 36 11.78 10.40 -7.28
N ALA A 37 12.58 10.37 -8.35
CA ALA A 37 12.11 10.42 -9.74
C ALA A 37 11.94 9.03 -10.37
N ALA A 38 12.30 7.94 -9.70
CA ALA A 38 12.11 6.59 -10.22
C ALA A 38 10.68 6.08 -10.00
N ASP A 39 10.25 5.15 -10.83
CA ASP A 39 9.04 4.36 -10.57
C ASP A 39 9.22 3.57 -9.27
N GLU A 40 8.23 3.65 -8.40
CA GLU A 40 8.34 3.06 -7.07
C GLU A 40 7.07 2.31 -6.68
N VAL A 41 7.25 1.16 -6.01
CA VAL A 41 6.19 0.43 -5.32
C VAL A 41 6.61 0.22 -3.88
N VAL A 42 5.78 0.64 -2.94
CA VAL A 42 5.95 0.40 -1.51
C VAL A 42 4.69 -0.27 -0.98
N VAL A 43 4.86 -1.40 -0.31
CA VAL A 43 3.79 -2.11 0.39
C VAL A 43 4.23 -2.37 1.81
N ARG A 44 3.37 -2.08 2.77
CA ARG A 44 3.67 -2.24 4.19
C ARG A 44 2.44 -2.69 4.97
N ALA A 45 2.64 -3.53 5.97
CA ALA A 45 1.66 -3.78 7.02
C ALA A 45 1.79 -2.66 8.07
N ILE A 46 0.67 -2.03 8.43
CA ILE A 46 0.61 -0.97 9.45
C ILE A 46 -0.38 -1.39 10.53
N PRO A 47 0.04 -1.39 11.81
CA PRO A 47 -0.84 -1.73 12.92
C PRO A 47 -2.06 -0.80 12.98
N ASN A 48 -3.24 -1.40 13.21
CA ASN A 48 -4.49 -0.72 13.49
C ASN A 48 -5.17 -1.35 14.71
N ALA A 49 -4.82 -0.86 15.89
CA ALA A 49 -5.31 -1.40 17.15
C ALA A 49 -6.84 -1.34 17.32
N MET A 50 -7.53 -0.51 16.52
CA MET A 50 -8.98 -0.32 16.59
C MET A 50 -9.78 -1.31 15.73
N ALA A 51 -9.10 -2.13 14.91
CA ALA A 51 -9.74 -3.08 14.01
C ALA A 51 -9.13 -4.47 14.13
N ALA A 52 -9.94 -5.49 13.86
CA ALA A 52 -9.51 -6.86 13.70
C ALA A 52 -9.80 -7.29 12.25
N TYR A 53 -8.81 -7.90 11.63
CA TYR A 53 -8.84 -8.44 10.29
C TYR A 53 -8.59 -9.94 10.30
N ASP A 54 -8.94 -10.62 9.23
CA ASP A 54 -8.73 -12.07 9.13
C ASP A 54 -7.39 -12.39 8.43
N HIS A 55 -6.35 -11.66 8.83
CA HIS A 55 -4.98 -11.92 8.39
C HIS A 55 -4.30 -12.97 9.29
N PRO A 56 -3.34 -13.74 8.77
CA PRO A 56 -2.80 -13.74 7.40
C PRO A 56 -3.73 -14.43 6.40
N VAL A 57 -3.79 -13.91 5.16
CA VAL A 57 -4.49 -14.52 4.04
C VAL A 57 -3.51 -14.88 2.94
N ARG A 58 -3.55 -16.13 2.49
CA ARG A 58 -2.67 -16.62 1.43
C ARG A 58 -3.37 -16.53 0.08
N LEU A 59 -3.06 -15.48 -0.66
CA LEU A 59 -3.38 -15.32 -2.07
C LEU A 59 -2.08 -15.33 -2.86
N SER A 60 -2.07 -16.03 -3.99
CA SER A 60 -0.97 -15.89 -4.94
C SER A 60 -0.98 -14.50 -5.57
N ALA A 61 0.17 -14.04 -6.06
CA ALA A 61 0.26 -12.78 -6.80
C ALA A 61 -0.69 -12.75 -8.01
N GLN A 62 -0.89 -13.91 -8.67
CA GLN A 62 -1.77 -14.04 -9.82
C GLN A 62 -3.25 -13.93 -9.44
N GLU A 63 -3.67 -14.55 -8.34
CA GLU A 63 -5.04 -14.42 -7.82
C GLU A 63 -5.33 -12.98 -7.44
N LEU A 64 -4.44 -12.35 -6.67
CA LEU A 64 -4.60 -10.95 -6.29
C LEU A 64 -4.60 -10.03 -7.52
N ALA A 65 -3.70 -10.25 -8.49
CA ALA A 65 -3.70 -9.50 -9.74
C ALA A 65 -5.03 -9.65 -10.49
N SER A 66 -5.60 -10.85 -10.54
CA SER A 66 -6.88 -11.08 -11.22
C SER A 66 -8.06 -10.34 -10.57
N ILE A 67 -8.02 -10.13 -9.24
CA ILE A 67 -9.00 -9.32 -8.53
C ILE A 67 -8.77 -7.84 -8.84
N LEU A 68 -7.55 -7.35 -8.68
CA LEU A 68 -7.21 -5.93 -8.87
C LEU A 68 -7.40 -5.47 -10.32
N GLN A 69 -7.29 -6.38 -11.28
CA GLN A 69 -7.52 -6.10 -12.70
C GLN A 69 -8.97 -5.73 -13.02
N GLU A 70 -9.95 -6.23 -12.26
CA GLU A 70 -11.36 -5.93 -12.43
C GLU A 70 -11.79 -4.66 -11.65
N VAL A 71 -10.87 -4.05 -10.88
CA VAL A 71 -11.17 -2.80 -10.14
C VAL A 71 -10.99 -1.60 -11.06
N ARG A 72 -12.03 -0.76 -11.12
CA ARG A 72 -12.04 0.48 -11.88
C ARG A 72 -12.25 1.68 -10.97
N VAL A 73 -11.72 2.80 -11.40
CA VAL A 73 -11.91 4.11 -10.78
C VAL A 73 -12.79 4.96 -11.69
N GLN A 74 -13.94 5.38 -11.17
CA GLN A 74 -14.89 6.21 -11.86
C GLN A 74 -14.88 7.62 -11.27
N PHE A 75 -14.35 8.58 -12.02
CA PHE A 75 -14.36 9.98 -11.60
C PHE A 75 -15.76 10.58 -11.64
N THR A 76 -16.09 11.33 -10.58
CA THR A 76 -17.37 12.04 -10.50
C THR A 76 -17.25 13.36 -11.27
N SER A 77 -18.01 13.50 -12.35
CA SER A 77 -18.13 14.77 -13.09
C SER A 77 -19.29 15.60 -12.55
N ASN A 78 -19.18 16.92 -12.62
CA ASN A 78 -20.30 17.83 -12.35
C ASN A 78 -21.43 17.57 -13.36
N TRP A 79 -22.70 17.82 -12.95
CA TRP A 79 -23.86 17.64 -13.83
C TRP A 79 -23.75 18.38 -15.15
N LEU A 80 -23.16 19.58 -15.13
CA LEU A 80 -22.94 20.41 -16.33
C LEU A 80 -21.89 19.75 -17.27
N GLN A 81 -20.83 19.19 -16.74
CA GLN A 81 -19.82 18.46 -17.48
C GLN A 81 -20.40 17.18 -18.11
N ARG A 82 -21.26 16.46 -17.37
CA ARG A 82 -22.00 15.30 -17.92
C ARG A 82 -22.89 15.63 -19.11
N LEU A 83 -23.51 16.83 -19.12
CA LEU A 83 -24.32 17.29 -20.24
C LEU A 83 -23.48 17.57 -21.49
N ILE A 84 -22.23 18.01 -21.34
CA ILE A 84 -21.36 18.41 -22.44
C ILE A 84 -20.53 17.24 -22.99
N THR A 85 -19.94 16.43 -22.09
CA THR A 85 -18.98 15.38 -22.45
C THR A 85 -19.51 13.95 -22.25
N GLY A 86 -20.71 13.78 -21.69
CA GLY A 86 -21.22 12.48 -21.26
C GLY A 86 -20.61 11.99 -19.93
N PRO A 87 -20.96 10.79 -19.47
CA PRO A 87 -20.36 10.16 -18.31
C PRO A 87 -18.89 9.86 -18.59
N LEU A 88 -18.02 10.16 -17.61
CA LEU A 88 -16.62 9.77 -17.70
C LEU A 88 -16.51 8.24 -17.66
N GLU A 89 -15.72 7.70 -18.56
CA GLU A 89 -15.42 6.26 -18.57
C GLU A 89 -14.61 5.87 -17.33
N ALA A 90 -14.93 4.70 -16.76
CA ALA A 90 -14.18 4.14 -15.65
C ALA A 90 -12.80 3.66 -16.13
N VAL A 91 -11.74 4.05 -15.43
CA VAL A 91 -10.36 3.69 -15.79
C VAL A 91 -9.84 2.58 -14.88
N PRO A 92 -8.92 1.72 -15.32
CA PRO A 92 -8.31 0.71 -14.46
C PRO A 92 -7.66 1.32 -13.22
N LEU A 93 -7.74 0.62 -12.06
CA LEU A 93 -7.02 1.01 -10.86
C LEU A 93 -5.50 1.05 -11.10
N PHE A 94 -4.99 0.03 -11.79
CA PHE A 94 -3.59 -0.07 -12.22
C PHE A 94 -3.53 -0.41 -13.70
N ASP A 95 -2.57 0.15 -14.42
CA ASP A 95 -2.17 -0.38 -15.71
C ASP A 95 -1.46 -1.75 -15.54
N GLU A 96 -1.28 -2.49 -16.62
CA GLU A 96 -0.68 -3.82 -16.59
C GLU A 96 0.73 -3.83 -15.97
N ALA A 97 1.55 -2.83 -16.27
CA ALA A 97 2.90 -2.72 -15.75
C ALA A 97 2.93 -2.41 -14.24
N ALA A 98 2.05 -1.54 -13.76
CA ALA A 98 1.90 -1.25 -12.33
C ALA A 98 1.33 -2.46 -11.58
N LEU A 99 0.33 -3.13 -12.16
CA LEU A 99 -0.27 -4.33 -11.60
C LEU A 99 0.75 -5.46 -11.41
N ALA A 100 1.56 -5.73 -12.43
CA ALA A 100 2.63 -6.73 -12.36
C ALA A 100 3.66 -6.44 -11.28
N ARG A 101 3.89 -5.15 -10.95
CA ARG A 101 4.85 -4.73 -9.90
C ARG A 101 4.23 -4.72 -8.50
N VAL A 102 2.94 -4.41 -8.37
CA VAL A 102 2.30 -4.24 -7.05
C VAL A 102 1.69 -5.53 -6.50
N ALA A 103 1.18 -6.42 -7.35
CA ALA A 103 0.51 -7.64 -6.91
C ALA A 103 1.42 -8.60 -6.11
N PRO A 104 2.69 -8.86 -6.51
CA PRO A 104 3.56 -9.74 -5.73
C PRO A 104 3.82 -9.26 -4.30
N PRO A 105 4.30 -8.01 -4.05
CA PRO A 105 4.53 -7.54 -2.69
C PRO A 105 3.24 -7.39 -1.87
N LEU A 106 2.08 -7.11 -2.50
CA LEU A 106 0.79 -7.11 -1.82
C LEU A 106 0.41 -8.52 -1.34
N ALA A 107 0.53 -9.53 -2.19
CA ALA A 107 0.24 -10.92 -1.84
C ALA A 107 1.18 -11.43 -0.73
N GLU A 108 2.47 -11.11 -0.80
CA GLU A 108 3.45 -11.44 0.22
C GLU A 108 3.09 -10.78 1.56
N THR A 109 2.78 -9.48 1.54
CA THR A 109 2.43 -8.75 2.76
C THR A 109 1.14 -9.27 3.38
N LEU A 110 0.11 -9.60 2.58
CA LEU A 110 -1.13 -10.25 3.04
C LEU A 110 -0.87 -11.59 3.74
N GLY A 111 0.09 -12.35 3.21
CA GLY A 111 0.47 -13.65 3.76
C GLY A 111 1.23 -13.59 5.09
N HIS A 112 1.75 -12.40 5.47
CA HIS A 112 2.53 -12.20 6.70
C HIS A 112 1.90 -11.21 7.69
N ALA A 113 0.87 -10.47 7.28
CA ALA A 113 0.20 -9.49 8.12
C ALA A 113 -0.47 -10.15 9.33
N GLY A 114 -0.45 -9.47 10.46
CA GLY A 114 -1.14 -9.88 11.68
C GLY A 114 -2.62 -9.48 11.68
N ALA A 115 -3.39 -10.03 12.62
CA ALA A 115 -4.83 -9.79 12.73
C ALA A 115 -5.22 -8.32 12.99
N HIS A 116 -4.28 -7.49 13.37
CA HIS A 116 -4.48 -6.04 13.58
C HIS A 116 -3.75 -5.17 12.55
N ASP A 117 -3.20 -5.77 11.50
CA ASP A 117 -2.46 -5.02 10.49
C ASP A 117 -3.35 -4.76 9.28
N ARG A 118 -3.45 -3.50 8.86
CA ARG A 118 -3.92 -3.14 7.52
C ARG A 118 -2.73 -2.99 6.58
N ILE A 119 -2.92 -3.35 5.34
CA ILE A 119 -1.88 -3.21 4.34
C ILE A 119 -2.04 -1.87 3.64
N VAL A 120 -0.99 -1.09 3.59
CA VAL A 120 -0.94 0.14 2.79
C VAL A 120 -0.09 -0.09 1.57
N PHE A 121 -0.52 0.47 0.45
CA PHE A 121 0.24 0.44 -0.80
C PHE A 121 0.43 1.84 -1.36
N TYR A 122 1.55 2.02 -2.02
CA TYR A 122 1.94 3.23 -2.72
C TYR A 122 2.62 2.85 -4.03
N VAL A 123 2.09 3.34 -5.12
CA VAL A 123 2.61 3.14 -6.47
C VAL A 123 2.84 4.49 -7.10
N ALA A 124 4.09 4.82 -7.40
CA ALA A 124 4.45 6.03 -8.09
C ALA A 124 4.98 5.70 -9.49
N GLN A 125 4.46 6.38 -10.49
CA GLN A 125 4.89 6.28 -11.88
C GLN A 125 5.53 7.60 -12.29
N ARG A 126 6.75 7.53 -12.80
CA ARG A 126 7.47 8.71 -13.29
C ARG A 126 6.78 9.32 -14.50
N ARG A 127 6.75 10.66 -14.53
CA ARG A 127 6.30 11.46 -15.65
C ARG A 127 7.39 12.43 -16.10
N ALA A 128 7.20 13.02 -17.27
CA ALA A 128 8.07 14.10 -17.73
C ALA A 128 8.07 15.28 -16.75
N ASN A 129 9.08 16.14 -16.83
CA ASN A 129 9.20 17.38 -16.04
C ASN A 129 9.25 17.16 -14.51
N ASN A 130 9.97 16.13 -14.07
CA ASN A 130 10.18 15.82 -12.64
C ASN A 130 8.86 15.65 -11.86
N ARG A 131 7.88 15.04 -12.49
CA ARG A 131 6.56 14.71 -11.91
C ARG A 131 6.39 13.22 -11.77
N ARG A 132 5.49 12.83 -10.86
CA ARG A 132 5.04 11.46 -10.70
C ARG A 132 3.52 11.43 -10.52
N ASP A 133 2.90 10.39 -11.01
CA ASP A 133 1.51 10.06 -10.73
C ASP A 133 1.49 9.02 -9.61
N VAL A 134 0.74 9.31 -8.55
CA VAL A 134 0.67 8.50 -7.35
C VAL A 134 -0.69 7.82 -7.26
N THR A 135 -0.68 6.49 -7.11
CA THR A 135 -1.84 5.68 -6.74
C THR A 135 -1.55 5.03 -5.40
N SER A 136 -2.37 5.31 -4.39
CA SER A 136 -2.11 4.80 -3.04
C SER A 136 -3.40 4.59 -2.25
N GLY A 137 -3.32 3.71 -1.27
CA GLY A 137 -4.47 3.36 -0.45
C GLY A 137 -4.19 2.24 0.54
N THR A 138 -5.25 1.62 1.01
CA THR A 138 -5.20 0.50 1.96
C THR A 138 -5.94 -0.71 1.43
N LEU A 139 -5.53 -1.88 1.91
CA LEU A 139 -6.12 -3.16 1.58
C LEU A 139 -6.14 -4.04 2.83
N PHE A 140 -7.25 -4.73 3.06
CA PHE A 140 -7.38 -5.71 4.14
C PHE A 140 -8.46 -6.74 3.83
N VAL A 141 -8.44 -7.84 4.56
CA VAL A 141 -9.44 -8.92 4.43
C VAL A 141 -10.22 -9.06 5.72
N LYS A 142 -11.55 -9.20 5.60
CA LYS A 142 -12.45 -9.54 6.69
C LYS A 142 -13.52 -10.51 6.19
N GLY A 143 -13.56 -11.70 6.77
CA GLY A 143 -14.41 -12.79 6.27
C GLY A 143 -14.04 -13.17 4.83
N ARG A 144 -15.01 -13.11 3.95
CA ARG A 144 -14.85 -13.34 2.51
C ARG A 144 -14.62 -12.04 1.73
N SER A 145 -14.55 -10.92 2.40
CA SER A 145 -14.40 -9.61 1.78
C SER A 145 -12.95 -9.17 1.73
N LEU A 146 -12.46 -8.93 0.53
CA LEU A 146 -11.28 -8.12 0.28
C LEU A 146 -11.74 -6.66 0.16
N THR A 147 -11.30 -5.83 1.08
CA THR A 147 -11.63 -4.39 1.09
C THR A 147 -10.47 -3.58 0.56
N ILE A 148 -10.76 -2.70 -0.38
CA ILE A 148 -9.79 -1.76 -1.00
C ILE A 148 -10.32 -0.36 -0.74
N ALA A 149 -9.53 0.47 -0.06
CA ALA A 149 -9.83 1.89 0.13
C ALA A 149 -8.73 2.73 -0.52
N LEU A 150 -9.12 3.61 -1.44
CA LEU A 150 -8.19 4.34 -2.29
C LEU A 150 -8.11 5.81 -1.88
N ALA A 151 -6.93 6.25 -1.45
CA ALA A 151 -6.69 7.64 -1.07
C ALA A 151 -6.31 8.51 -2.28
N ASN A 152 -5.51 7.96 -3.20
CA ASN A 152 -5.03 8.67 -4.38
C ASN A 152 -5.11 7.76 -5.60
N HIS A 153 -5.58 8.30 -6.73
CA HIS A 153 -5.53 7.63 -8.03
C HIS A 153 -4.89 8.52 -9.08
N GLN A 154 -3.68 8.10 -9.54
CA GLN A 154 -2.88 8.85 -10.52
C GLN A 154 -2.79 10.35 -10.16
N ASN A 155 -2.71 10.64 -8.84
CA ASN A 155 -2.61 12.00 -8.34
C ASN A 155 -1.23 12.55 -8.68
N ARG A 156 -1.21 13.69 -9.40
CA ARG A 156 0.03 14.28 -9.88
C ARG A 156 0.74 15.04 -8.77
N VAL A 157 1.99 14.63 -8.51
CA VAL A 157 2.84 15.20 -7.48
C VAL A 157 4.14 15.70 -8.11
N ASP A 158 4.54 16.92 -7.76
CA ASP A 158 5.85 17.46 -8.15
C ASP A 158 6.94 16.84 -7.26
N VAL A 159 8.03 16.38 -7.88
CA VAL A 159 9.18 15.85 -7.16
C VAL A 159 10.11 17.00 -6.80
N VAL A 160 10.22 17.32 -5.51
CA VAL A 160 11.14 18.32 -5.00
C VAL A 160 12.42 17.62 -4.51
N PRO A 161 13.57 17.86 -5.15
CA PRO A 161 14.83 17.25 -4.73
C PRO A 161 15.15 17.59 -3.26
N GLY A 162 15.56 16.59 -2.48
CA GLY A 162 15.95 16.76 -1.07
C GLY A 162 14.79 16.80 -0.07
N LEU A 163 13.54 16.88 -0.50
CA LEU A 163 12.38 16.70 0.39
C LEU A 163 11.91 15.26 0.39
N MET A 164 11.68 14.73 1.59
CA MET A 164 11.01 13.43 1.71
C MET A 164 9.57 13.57 1.26
N ALA A 165 9.15 12.67 0.39
CA ALA A 165 7.78 12.64 -0.11
C ALA A 165 6.81 12.25 1.01
N TYR A 166 6.01 13.20 1.49
CA TYR A 166 5.01 12.97 2.53
C TYR A 166 3.97 11.92 2.12
N ASP A 167 3.56 11.93 0.87
CA ASP A 167 2.65 10.95 0.26
C ASP A 167 3.13 9.50 0.38
N ARG A 168 4.46 9.29 0.35
CA ARG A 168 5.08 7.98 0.57
C ARG A 168 5.04 7.51 2.02
N GLN A 169 5.08 8.45 2.96
CA GLN A 169 5.07 8.15 4.40
C GLN A 169 3.67 7.79 4.88
N ALA A 170 2.65 8.47 4.36
CA ALA A 170 1.24 8.30 4.70
C ALA A 170 0.40 8.00 3.44
N PRO A 171 0.56 6.81 2.83
CA PRO A 171 -0.11 6.45 1.57
C PRO A 171 -1.63 6.41 1.67
N GLU A 172 -2.17 6.28 2.88
CA GLU A 172 -3.60 6.29 3.19
C GLU A 172 -4.21 7.68 3.21
N VAL A 173 -3.39 8.74 3.06
CA VAL A 173 -3.84 10.14 3.07
C VAL A 173 -3.89 10.68 1.65
N ALA A 174 -4.98 11.38 1.32
CA ALA A 174 -5.09 12.04 0.03
C ALA A 174 -4.11 13.21 -0.07
N VAL A 175 -3.29 13.23 -1.12
CA VAL A 175 -2.34 14.32 -1.41
C VAL A 175 -3.09 15.57 -1.87
N ALA A 176 -4.13 15.38 -2.67
CA ALA A 176 -5.04 16.42 -3.10
C ALA A 176 -6.46 15.85 -3.21
N PRO A 177 -7.50 16.69 -3.01
CA PRO A 177 -8.88 16.23 -3.12
C PRO A 177 -9.16 15.68 -4.52
N GLN A 178 -9.60 14.43 -4.57
CA GLN A 178 -10.09 13.79 -5.78
C GLN A 178 -11.50 13.26 -5.52
N ARG A 179 -12.40 13.39 -6.48
CA ARG A 179 -13.77 12.84 -6.38
C ARG A 179 -13.89 11.69 -7.36
N PHE A 180 -13.90 10.49 -6.82
CA PHE A 180 -14.10 9.26 -7.58
C PHE A 180 -14.80 8.21 -6.70
N SER A 181 -15.32 7.18 -7.34
CA SER A 181 -15.79 5.95 -6.70
C SER A 181 -14.99 4.77 -7.25
N LEU A 182 -14.97 3.68 -6.49
CA LEU A 182 -14.44 2.41 -6.96
C LEU A 182 -15.61 1.55 -7.43
N VAL A 183 -15.43 0.90 -8.57
CA VAL A 183 -16.37 -0.07 -9.13
C VAL A 183 -15.62 -1.36 -9.48
N PHE A 184 -16.33 -2.47 -9.50
CA PHE A 184 -15.81 -3.76 -9.90
C PHE A 184 -16.51 -4.18 -11.21
N ASP A 185 -15.75 -4.62 -12.21
CA ASP A 185 -16.33 -4.99 -13.52
C ASP A 185 -17.39 -6.10 -13.40
N ARG A 186 -17.34 -6.87 -12.32
CA ARG A 186 -18.25 -7.95 -11.96
C ARG A 186 -19.06 -7.58 -10.72
N ASN A 187 -20.09 -6.78 -10.87
CA ASN A 187 -20.90 -6.27 -9.76
C ASN A 187 -21.51 -7.38 -8.87
N GLU A 188 -21.69 -8.59 -9.40
CA GLU A 188 -22.21 -9.73 -8.66
C GLU A 188 -21.31 -10.19 -7.49
N PHE A 189 -20.05 -9.77 -7.47
CA PHE A 189 -19.11 -10.07 -6.38
C PHE A 189 -18.89 -8.88 -5.44
N VAL A 190 -19.54 -7.76 -5.67
CA VAL A 190 -19.46 -6.59 -4.78
C VAL A 190 -20.32 -6.84 -3.54
N ILE A 191 -19.71 -6.64 -2.37
CA ILE A 191 -20.42 -6.66 -1.09
C ILE A 191 -20.80 -5.22 -0.75
N GLU A 192 -22.09 -4.95 -0.66
CA GLU A 192 -22.55 -3.64 -0.20
C GLU A 192 -22.33 -3.52 1.32
N PRO A 193 -21.73 -2.43 1.80
CA PRO A 193 -21.58 -2.20 3.23
C PRO A 193 -22.97 -2.02 3.88
N GLU A 194 -23.12 -2.48 5.12
CA GLU A 194 -24.35 -2.29 5.89
C GLU A 194 -24.66 -0.79 6.04
N PRO A 195 -25.95 -0.37 5.95
CA PRO A 195 -26.36 1.03 5.97
C PRO A 195 -25.86 1.82 7.19
N GLU A 196 -25.78 1.18 8.37
CA GLU A 196 -25.25 1.80 9.60
C GLU A 196 -23.74 2.12 9.54
N ALA A 197 -23.02 1.44 8.66
CA ALA A 197 -21.61 1.74 8.42
C ALA A 197 -21.42 2.91 7.46
N ILE A 198 -22.39 3.16 6.58
CA ILE A 198 -22.36 4.23 5.58
C ILE A 198 -22.40 5.61 6.25
N ASP A 199 -23.25 5.82 7.26
CA ASP A 199 -23.39 7.11 7.96
C ASP A 199 -22.09 7.53 8.69
N LYS A 200 -21.30 6.57 9.15
CA LYS A 200 -19.97 6.82 9.76
C LYS A 200 -18.87 7.06 8.75
N LEU A 201 -19.08 6.66 7.51
CA LEU A 201 -18.12 6.75 6.41
C LEU A 201 -18.27 8.04 5.58
N LEU A 202 -19.43 8.71 5.63
CA LEU A 202 -19.79 9.77 4.69
C LEU A 202 -18.99 11.08 4.82
N ASP A 203 -18.31 11.35 5.94
CA ASP A 203 -17.71 12.69 6.13
C ASP A 203 -16.20 12.80 5.89
N ALA A 204 -15.43 11.72 5.77
CA ALA A 204 -13.98 11.79 5.48
C ALA A 204 -13.32 10.47 5.02
N ALA A 205 -14.07 9.39 4.80
CA ALA A 205 -13.47 8.11 4.44
C ALA A 205 -13.09 8.07 2.95
N PRO A 206 -11.96 7.47 2.62
CA PRO A 206 -11.58 7.27 1.22
C PRO A 206 -12.58 6.35 0.52
N PRO A 207 -12.83 6.54 -0.80
CA PRO A 207 -13.64 5.63 -1.59
C PRO A 207 -13.23 4.18 -1.38
N THR A 208 -14.21 3.36 -1.01
CA THR A 208 -13.97 1.98 -0.57
C THR A 208 -14.78 1.00 -1.42
N LEU A 209 -14.18 -0.11 -1.78
CA LEU A 209 -14.78 -1.23 -2.49
C LEU A 209 -14.58 -2.50 -1.68
N MET A 210 -15.64 -3.29 -1.53
CA MET A 210 -15.62 -4.60 -0.86
C MET A 210 -15.99 -5.68 -1.88
N VAL A 211 -15.12 -6.67 -2.06
CA VAL A 211 -15.30 -7.75 -3.05
C VAL A 211 -15.29 -9.11 -2.36
N ASP A 212 -16.27 -9.95 -2.65
CA ASP A 212 -16.20 -11.38 -2.30
C ASP A 212 -15.13 -12.07 -3.16
N TYR A 213 -13.89 -11.96 -2.69
CA TYR A 213 -12.73 -12.47 -3.42
C TYR A 213 -12.76 -14.00 -3.56
N ALA A 214 -13.31 -14.70 -2.57
CA ALA A 214 -13.37 -16.16 -2.61
C ALA A 214 -14.31 -16.65 -3.71
N GLN A 215 -15.51 -16.08 -3.77
CA GLN A 215 -16.49 -16.41 -4.82
C GLN A 215 -15.99 -16.00 -6.22
N PHE A 216 -15.34 -14.85 -6.32
CA PHE A 216 -14.75 -14.39 -7.57
C PHE A 216 -13.66 -15.34 -8.08
N LEU A 217 -12.74 -15.80 -7.22
CA LEU A 217 -11.68 -16.72 -7.60
C LEU A 217 -12.22 -18.10 -8.00
N GLU A 218 -13.25 -18.59 -7.32
CA GLU A 218 -13.97 -19.82 -7.74
C GLU A 218 -14.59 -19.66 -9.13
N TYR A 219 -15.21 -18.51 -9.40
CA TYR A 219 -15.76 -18.21 -10.73
C TYR A 219 -14.67 -18.24 -11.80
N LYS A 220 -13.54 -17.54 -11.56
CA LYS A 220 -12.41 -17.50 -12.51
C LYS A 220 -11.83 -18.88 -12.78
N SER A 221 -11.65 -19.72 -11.76
CA SER A 221 -11.13 -21.08 -11.92
C SER A 221 -12.05 -21.95 -12.78
N ARG A 222 -13.36 -21.85 -12.60
CA ARG A 222 -14.35 -22.59 -13.43
C ARG A 222 -14.38 -22.09 -14.88
N SER A 223 -14.19 -20.79 -15.10
CA SER A 223 -14.19 -20.20 -16.45
C SER A 223 -12.92 -20.53 -17.24
N ALA A 224 -11.78 -20.72 -16.56
CA ALA A 224 -10.52 -21.11 -17.19
C ALA A 224 -10.44 -22.62 -17.57
N SER A 225 -11.32 -23.46 -17.00
CA SER A 225 -11.38 -24.89 -17.26
C SER A 225 -12.36 -25.30 -18.37
N ARG A 226 -13.01 -24.36 -19.01
CA ARG A 226 -13.90 -24.53 -20.16
C ARG A 226 -13.25 -24.09 -21.47
#